data_29c6a34969f5a2e174cb3e5fe47164df
#
_entry.id   29c6a34969f5a2e174cb3e5fe47164df
#
_cell.length_a   1.000
_cell.length_b   1.000
_cell.length_c   1.000
_cell.angle_alpha   90.00
_cell.angle_beta   90.00
_cell.angle_gamma   90.00
#
_symmetry.space_group_name_H-M   'P 1'
#
loop_
_entity.id
_entity.type
_entity.pdbx_description
1 polymer ?
#
loop_
_entity_poly.entity_id
_entity_poly.type
_entity_poly.pdbx_seq_one_letter_code
_entity_poly.pdbx_strand_id
1 'polypeptide(L)'
;RKPSGGFVALSCHYDVLDWLQPDWVIDTSDWSFSWRSVQRPPSIAADIYETNWSLWPRFEPHHYLKIPRMIAATNYVAWVGEQPVAHLAVSTTAGMRAARACRLVVMPEWQGAGVGMRFLNRVCQHWLDGENRYNKRLTTLFHTSHPGLTAALIRDPKWVRVSQQICGVNK
;
A
#
# COMPACT_ATOMS: atom_id res chain seq x y z
N ARG A 1 -1.82 1.72 -12.56
CA ARG A 1 -1.65 0.39 -13.20
C ARG A 1 -1.03 0.64 -14.56
N LYS A 2 0.23 0.24 -14.80
CA LYS A 2 0.72 0.18 -16.19
C LYS A 2 -0.21 -0.80 -16.91
N PRO A 3 -0.86 -0.40 -18.01
CA PRO A 3 -1.60 -1.37 -18.81
C PRO A 3 -0.63 -2.46 -19.25
N SER A 4 -1.08 -3.70 -19.28
CA SER A 4 -0.28 -4.85 -19.75
C SER A 4 -0.02 -4.84 -21.25
N GLY A 5 -0.38 -3.76 -21.94
CA GLY A 5 -0.13 -3.49 -23.36
C GLY A 5 0.66 -2.21 -23.52
N GLY A 6 1.52 -2.16 -24.53
CA GLY A 6 2.18 -0.93 -24.95
C GLY A 6 1.16 0.07 -25.50
N PHE A 7 1.39 1.35 -25.31
CA PHE A 7 0.65 2.41 -25.98
C PHE A 7 1.65 3.40 -26.61
N VAL A 8 1.20 4.08 -27.64
CA VAL A 8 1.92 5.16 -28.29
C VAL A 8 1.11 6.42 -28.15
N ALA A 9 1.72 7.49 -27.65
CA ALA A 9 1.12 8.80 -27.57
C ALA A 9 1.75 9.72 -28.61
N LEU A 10 0.94 10.52 -29.30
CA LEU A 10 1.36 11.59 -30.19
C LEU A 10 1.06 12.93 -29.51
N SER A 11 2.06 13.80 -29.44
CA SER A 11 1.89 15.14 -28.86
C SER A 11 2.76 16.15 -29.62
N CYS A 12 2.29 17.39 -29.68
CA CYS A 12 3.08 18.53 -30.13
C CYS A 12 3.71 19.31 -28.95
N HIS A 13 3.56 18.81 -27.75
CA HIS A 13 4.06 19.47 -26.53
C HIS A 13 5.08 18.58 -25.82
N TYR A 14 6.23 19.14 -25.47
CA TYR A 14 7.29 18.41 -24.78
C TYR A 14 7.04 18.18 -23.29
N ASP A 15 6.17 18.96 -22.66
CA ASP A 15 5.78 18.81 -21.25
C ASP A 15 5.12 17.46 -20.95
N VAL A 16 4.53 16.82 -21.94
CA VAL A 16 3.98 15.46 -21.78
C VAL A 16 5.04 14.39 -21.49
N LEU A 17 6.31 14.65 -21.84
CA LEU A 17 7.40 13.69 -21.60
C LEU A 17 7.60 13.47 -20.11
N ASP A 18 7.49 14.50 -19.29
CA ASP A 18 7.61 14.43 -17.84
C ASP A 18 6.46 13.65 -17.21
N TRP A 19 5.28 13.73 -17.79
CA TRP A 19 4.08 13.07 -17.28
C TRP A 19 3.99 11.62 -17.70
N LEU A 20 4.19 11.36 -19.00
CA LEU A 20 4.07 10.03 -19.57
C LEU A 20 5.28 9.17 -19.28
N GLN A 21 6.43 9.80 -19.15
CA GLN A 21 7.70 9.12 -18.96
C GLN A 21 7.82 7.89 -19.90
N PRO A 22 7.82 8.12 -21.21
CA PRO A 22 7.76 7.06 -22.22
C PRO A 22 9.03 6.22 -22.23
N ASP A 23 8.98 4.97 -22.68
CA ASP A 23 10.16 4.11 -22.81
C ASP A 23 11.02 4.49 -24.03
N TRP A 24 10.45 5.18 -25.00
CA TRP A 24 11.13 5.73 -26.15
C TRP A 24 10.40 6.97 -26.68
N VAL A 25 11.13 7.84 -27.34
CA VAL A 25 10.64 9.07 -27.95
C VAL A 25 11.19 9.16 -29.37
N ILE A 26 10.30 9.45 -30.33
CA ILE A 26 10.68 9.92 -31.67
C ILE A 26 10.31 11.40 -31.70
N ASP A 27 11.31 12.24 -31.85
CA ASP A 27 11.09 13.67 -32.11
C ASP A 27 11.10 13.92 -33.62
N THR A 28 9.96 14.37 -34.14
CA THR A 28 9.82 14.60 -35.59
C THR A 28 10.32 15.98 -36.01
N SER A 29 10.70 16.85 -35.09
CA SER A 29 11.29 18.15 -35.40
C SER A 29 12.73 18.00 -35.93
N ASP A 30 13.45 17.05 -35.40
CA ASP A 30 14.85 16.75 -35.79
C ASP A 30 15.07 15.30 -36.23
N TRP A 31 13.99 14.49 -36.25
CA TRP A 31 14.00 13.05 -36.55
C TRP A 31 14.90 12.26 -35.63
N SER A 32 15.05 12.70 -34.39
CA SER A 32 15.81 11.97 -33.40
C SER A 32 14.97 10.84 -32.78
N PHE A 33 15.66 9.76 -32.45
CA PHE A 33 15.11 8.65 -31.68
C PHE A 33 15.92 8.48 -30.40
N SER A 34 15.27 8.60 -29.27
CA SER A 34 15.88 8.40 -27.98
C SER A 34 15.20 7.27 -27.23
N TRP A 35 15.99 6.27 -26.83
CA TRP A 35 15.56 5.39 -25.75
C TRP A 35 15.68 6.15 -24.45
N ARG A 36 14.65 6.06 -23.67
CA ARG A 36 14.69 6.52 -22.32
C ARG A 36 15.90 5.90 -21.62
N SER A 37 16.83 6.73 -21.20
CA SER A 37 17.66 6.38 -20.04
C SER A 37 16.68 6.21 -18.90
N VAL A 38 16.50 4.97 -18.45
CA VAL A 38 15.49 4.59 -17.47
C VAL A 38 15.58 5.54 -16.28
N GLN A 39 14.80 6.61 -16.27
CA GLN A 39 14.49 7.28 -15.03
C GLN A 39 13.69 6.24 -14.24
N ARG A 40 14.37 5.57 -13.34
CA ARG A 40 13.67 4.74 -12.36
C ARG A 40 12.63 5.64 -11.74
N PRO A 41 11.36 5.22 -11.68
CA PRO A 41 10.36 6.00 -10.97
C PRO A 41 10.98 6.35 -9.62
N PRO A 42 10.85 7.60 -9.16
CA PRO A 42 11.48 8.05 -7.93
C PRO A 42 11.17 7.03 -6.84
N SER A 43 12.22 6.51 -6.20
CA SER A 43 12.03 5.54 -5.14
C SER A 43 11.40 6.27 -3.97
N ILE A 44 10.18 5.92 -3.62
CA ILE A 44 9.54 6.40 -2.40
C ILE A 44 10.19 5.66 -1.24
N ALA A 45 11.07 6.35 -0.51
CA ALA A 45 11.59 5.88 0.76
C ALA A 45 10.56 6.24 1.85
N ALA A 46 10.09 5.25 2.57
CA ALA A 46 9.17 5.47 3.68
C ALA A 46 9.74 4.82 4.95
N ASP A 47 9.80 5.59 6.02
CA ASP A 47 10.17 5.12 7.34
C ASP A 47 8.92 4.66 8.09
N ILE A 48 9.02 3.53 8.79
CA ILE A 48 7.90 2.95 9.53
C ILE A 48 8.21 2.99 11.01
N TYR A 49 7.32 3.62 11.77
CA TYR A 49 7.44 3.72 13.22
C TYR A 49 6.26 3.08 13.92
N GLU A 50 6.55 2.38 15.02
CA GLU A 50 5.54 2.00 15.99
C GLU A 50 5.07 3.25 16.75
N THR A 51 3.77 3.39 16.96
CA THR A 51 3.16 4.55 17.60
C THR A 51 1.92 4.14 18.38
N ASN A 52 1.20 5.12 18.87
CA ASN A 52 -0.09 4.96 19.52
C ASN A 52 -1.22 5.55 18.67
N TRP A 53 -2.43 5.72 19.25
CA TRP A 53 -3.59 6.27 18.56
C TRP A 53 -3.56 7.80 18.35
N SER A 54 -2.50 8.51 18.73
CA SER A 54 -2.43 9.98 18.66
C SER A 54 -2.57 10.51 17.23
N LEU A 55 -2.02 9.79 16.26
CA LEU A 55 -2.10 10.16 14.84
C LEU A 55 -3.37 9.65 14.14
N TRP A 56 -4.16 8.78 14.79
CA TRP A 56 -5.37 8.22 14.19
C TRP A 56 -6.38 9.27 13.72
N PRO A 57 -6.63 10.39 14.43
CA PRO A 57 -7.58 11.41 13.98
C PRO A 57 -7.26 11.97 12.59
N ARG A 58 -5.99 11.93 12.16
CA ARG A 58 -5.57 12.34 10.81
C ARG A 58 -5.99 11.33 9.74
N PHE A 59 -6.00 10.04 10.07
CA PHE A 59 -6.30 8.94 9.15
C PHE A 59 -7.77 8.53 9.17
N GLU A 60 -8.44 8.72 10.28
CA GLU A 60 -9.82 8.30 10.49
C GLU A 60 -10.82 8.79 9.43
N PRO A 61 -10.73 10.06 8.93
CA PRO A 61 -11.63 10.54 7.88
C PRO A 61 -11.56 9.72 6.59
N HIS A 62 -10.41 9.10 6.33
CA HIS A 62 -10.14 8.32 5.13
C HIS A 62 -10.39 6.81 5.33
N HIS A 63 -10.76 6.39 6.53
CA HIS A 63 -11.14 5.00 6.80
C HIS A 63 -12.63 4.79 6.50
N TYR A 64 -12.94 3.75 5.75
CA TYR A 64 -14.31 3.46 5.29
C TYR A 64 -15.29 3.08 6.42
N LEU A 65 -14.78 2.62 7.56
CA LEU A 65 -15.59 2.26 8.73
C LEU A 65 -15.32 3.21 9.90
N LYS A 66 -16.40 3.76 10.45
CA LYS A 66 -16.39 4.55 11.69
C LYS A 66 -16.61 3.63 12.89
N ILE A 67 -15.55 3.04 13.39
CA ILE A 67 -15.61 2.10 14.52
C ILE A 67 -14.66 2.54 15.63
N PRO A 68 -14.97 2.23 16.92
CA PRO A 68 -14.13 2.60 18.05
C PRO A 68 -12.68 2.12 17.92
N ARG A 69 -11.77 2.79 18.61
CA ARG A 69 -10.35 2.40 18.65
C ARG A 69 -10.21 0.98 19.18
N MET A 70 -9.30 0.22 18.57
CA MET A 70 -9.01 -1.14 19.02
C MET A 70 -8.23 -1.11 20.33
N ILE A 71 -8.70 -1.89 21.30
CA ILE A 71 -7.98 -2.14 22.55
C ILE A 71 -6.78 -3.06 22.23
N ALA A 72 -5.64 -2.81 22.90
CA ALA A 72 -4.43 -3.63 22.81
C ALA A 72 -3.82 -3.77 21.38
N ALA A 73 -4.13 -2.84 20.47
CA ALA A 73 -3.47 -2.80 19.18
C ALA A 73 -2.12 -2.10 19.27
N THR A 74 -1.17 -2.59 18.49
CA THR A 74 0.06 -1.89 18.14
C THR A 74 -0.21 -1.11 16.86
N ASN A 75 0.09 0.16 16.86
CA ASN A 75 -0.13 1.03 15.69
C ASN A 75 1.20 1.28 15.00
N TYR A 76 1.15 1.31 13.68
CA TYR A 76 2.30 1.64 12.83
C TYR A 76 1.91 2.78 11.91
N VAL A 77 2.84 3.70 11.68
CA VAL A 77 2.70 4.79 10.72
C VAL A 77 3.89 4.81 9.79
N ALA A 78 3.61 4.88 8.51
CA ALA A 78 4.63 5.12 7.49
C ALA A 78 4.75 6.62 7.23
N TRP A 79 5.98 7.10 7.14
CA TRP A 79 6.33 8.49 6.89
C TRP A 79 7.16 8.61 5.62
N VAL A 80 6.91 9.65 4.85
CA VAL A 80 7.77 10.06 3.75
C VAL A 80 8.23 11.49 4.05
N GLY A 81 9.51 11.64 4.39
CA GLY A 81 9.99 12.87 5.01
C GLY A 81 9.22 13.18 6.30
N GLU A 82 8.61 14.36 6.37
CA GLU A 82 7.83 14.79 7.55
C GLU A 82 6.33 14.49 7.44
N GLN A 83 5.90 13.80 6.39
CA GLN A 83 4.48 13.51 6.17
C GLN A 83 4.11 12.08 6.57
N PRO A 84 3.15 11.88 7.47
CA PRO A 84 2.59 10.57 7.75
C PRO A 84 1.64 10.20 6.60
N VAL A 85 1.98 9.12 5.86
CA VAL A 85 1.33 8.74 4.61
C VAL A 85 0.43 7.52 4.72
N ALA A 86 0.66 6.64 5.71
CA ALA A 86 -0.17 5.48 5.93
C ALA A 86 -0.19 5.05 7.40
N HIS A 87 -1.28 4.44 7.83
CA HIS A 87 -1.50 3.91 9.17
C HIS A 87 -1.98 2.47 9.11
N LEU A 88 -1.52 1.64 10.04
CA LEU A 88 -1.97 0.27 10.22
C LEU A 88 -2.03 -0.05 11.71
N ALA A 89 -3.11 -0.68 12.15
CA ALA A 89 -3.21 -1.23 13.50
C ALA A 89 -3.12 -2.76 13.47
N VAL A 90 -2.34 -3.34 14.37
CA VAL A 90 -2.18 -4.79 14.48
C VAL A 90 -2.50 -5.22 15.90
N SER A 91 -3.36 -6.21 16.06
CA SER A 91 -3.66 -6.86 17.32
C SER A 91 -3.35 -8.35 17.24
N THR A 92 -3.40 -9.06 18.36
CA THR A 92 -3.32 -10.51 18.40
C THR A 92 -4.71 -11.13 18.43
N THR A 93 -4.85 -12.34 17.88
CA THR A 93 -6.03 -13.18 18.10
C THR A 93 -6.01 -13.79 19.51
N ALA A 94 -7.14 -14.29 19.96
CA ALA A 94 -7.24 -14.98 21.25
C ALA A 94 -6.18 -16.10 21.36
N GLY A 95 -5.48 -16.16 22.49
CA GLY A 95 -4.37 -17.09 22.71
C GLY A 95 -3.11 -16.79 21.91
N MET A 96 -3.00 -15.62 21.30
CA MET A 96 -1.83 -15.20 20.51
C MET A 96 -1.41 -16.23 19.46
N ARG A 97 -2.38 -16.81 18.74
CA ARG A 97 -2.12 -17.80 17.68
C ARG A 97 -1.73 -17.15 16.35
N ALA A 98 -2.20 -15.93 16.13
CA ALA A 98 -1.90 -15.13 14.96
C ALA A 98 -1.98 -13.64 15.30
N ALA A 99 -1.36 -12.80 14.49
CA ALA A 99 -1.61 -11.38 14.44
C ALA A 99 -2.83 -11.09 13.56
N ARG A 100 -3.48 -9.96 13.77
CA ARG A 100 -4.58 -9.46 12.95
C ARG A 100 -4.31 -8.01 12.59
N ALA A 101 -3.95 -7.78 11.35
CA ALA A 101 -3.80 -6.44 10.81
C ALA A 101 -5.17 -5.89 10.41
N CYS A 102 -5.41 -4.63 10.75
CA CYS A 102 -6.66 -3.94 10.46
C CYS A 102 -6.42 -2.43 10.41
N ARG A 103 -7.44 -1.69 9.94
CA ARG A 103 -7.40 -0.23 9.83
C ARG A 103 -6.21 0.28 9.01
N LEU A 104 -5.93 -0.43 7.90
CA LEU A 104 -5.03 0.09 6.91
C LEU A 104 -5.65 1.31 6.24
N VAL A 105 -4.98 2.44 6.38
CA VAL A 105 -5.33 3.69 5.70
C VAL A 105 -4.10 4.21 5.01
N VAL A 106 -4.25 4.59 3.75
CA VAL A 106 -3.24 5.32 2.98
C VAL A 106 -3.85 6.65 2.62
N MET A 107 -3.12 7.73 2.85
CA MET A 107 -3.58 9.08 2.50
C MET A 107 -3.89 9.16 1.00
N PRO A 108 -4.94 9.89 0.59
CA PRO A 108 -5.43 9.89 -0.79
C PRO A 108 -4.36 10.16 -1.84
N GLU A 109 -3.48 11.12 -1.59
CA GLU A 109 -2.38 11.52 -2.48
C GLU A 109 -1.30 10.44 -2.67
N TRP A 110 -1.28 9.42 -1.80
CA TRP A 110 -0.33 8.31 -1.82
C TRP A 110 -0.96 6.99 -2.29
N GLN A 111 -2.26 7.00 -2.59
CA GLN A 111 -2.96 5.83 -3.11
C GLN A 111 -2.55 5.54 -4.56
N GLY A 112 -2.58 4.27 -4.95
CA GLY A 112 -2.17 3.86 -6.30
C GLY A 112 -0.68 3.67 -6.52
N ALA A 113 0.19 4.30 -5.71
CA ALA A 113 1.65 4.19 -5.80
C ALA A 113 2.23 2.90 -5.19
N GLY A 114 1.39 1.98 -4.73
CA GLY A 114 1.83 0.72 -4.09
C GLY A 114 2.27 0.87 -2.63
N VAL A 115 2.16 2.05 -2.05
CA VAL A 115 2.55 2.33 -0.66
C VAL A 115 1.82 1.41 0.32
N GLY A 116 0.51 1.26 0.19
CA GLY A 116 -0.31 0.45 1.11
C GLY A 116 0.13 -1.02 1.16
N MET A 117 0.37 -1.65 0.02
CA MET A 117 0.80 -3.06 -0.04
C MET A 117 2.21 -3.25 0.53
N ARG A 118 3.14 -2.35 0.20
CA ARG A 118 4.51 -2.44 0.72
C ARG A 118 4.54 -2.22 2.23
N PHE A 119 3.79 -1.24 2.72
CA PHE A 119 3.64 -0.96 4.14
C PHE A 119 3.03 -2.14 4.89
N LEU A 120 1.90 -2.68 4.42
CA LEU A 120 1.26 -3.86 4.99
C LEU A 120 2.23 -5.04 5.04
N ASN A 121 2.90 -5.35 3.93
CA ASN A 121 3.85 -6.45 3.84
C ASN A 121 5.03 -6.27 4.81
N ARG A 122 5.57 -5.06 4.95
CA ARG A 122 6.69 -4.80 5.85
C ARG A 122 6.31 -5.00 7.30
N VAL A 123 5.15 -4.47 7.72
CA VAL A 123 4.65 -4.65 9.09
C VAL A 123 4.32 -6.13 9.36
N CYS A 124 3.68 -6.82 8.42
CA CYS A 124 3.40 -8.26 8.59
C CYS A 124 4.67 -9.10 8.67
N GLN A 125 5.72 -8.74 7.92
CA GLN A 125 7.02 -9.41 8.02
C GLN A 125 7.65 -9.20 9.39
N HIS A 126 7.65 -7.97 9.92
CA HIS A 126 8.11 -7.66 11.27
C HIS A 126 7.42 -8.53 12.34
N TRP A 127 6.11 -8.77 12.19
CA TRP A 127 5.38 -9.69 13.08
C TRP A 127 5.76 -11.15 12.86
N LEU A 128 6.01 -11.56 11.63
CA LEU A 128 6.44 -12.91 11.31
C LEU A 128 7.86 -13.21 11.81
N ASP A 129 8.74 -12.21 11.80
CA ASP A 129 10.11 -12.31 12.29
C ASP A 129 10.17 -12.34 13.83
N GLY A 130 9.08 -12.00 14.51
CA GLY A 130 8.99 -11.97 15.97
C GLY A 130 9.50 -10.68 16.61
N GLU A 131 9.75 -9.65 15.81
CA GLU A 131 10.25 -8.35 16.25
C GLU A 131 9.18 -7.45 16.90
N ASN A 132 8.01 -8.02 17.18
CA ASN A 132 6.89 -7.33 17.83
C ASN A 132 7.03 -7.34 19.36
N ARG A 133 6.23 -6.52 20.04
CA ARG A 133 6.25 -6.37 21.51
C ARG A 133 6.07 -7.66 22.33
N TYR A 134 5.68 -8.77 21.70
CA TYR A 134 5.50 -10.06 22.35
C TYR A 134 6.68 -11.00 22.12
N ASN A 135 7.67 -10.63 21.31
CA ASN A 135 8.79 -11.45 20.90
C ASN A 135 8.35 -12.83 20.36
N LYS A 136 7.23 -12.86 19.61
CA LYS A 136 6.65 -14.07 19.04
C LYS A 136 6.51 -13.98 17.54
N ARG A 137 6.91 -15.01 16.84
CA ARG A 137 6.68 -15.17 15.40
C ARG A 137 5.21 -15.47 15.15
N LEU A 138 4.49 -14.53 14.56
CA LEU A 138 3.07 -14.62 14.32
C LEU A 138 2.75 -14.35 12.85
N THR A 139 2.04 -15.27 12.22
CA THR A 139 1.43 -15.03 10.91
C THR A 139 0.32 -13.99 11.07
N THR A 140 0.10 -13.20 10.01
CA THR A 140 -0.88 -12.11 10.08
C THR A 140 -2.12 -12.43 9.26
N LEU A 141 -3.29 -12.30 9.87
CA LEU A 141 -4.58 -12.30 9.20
C LEU A 141 -4.96 -10.87 8.79
N PHE A 142 -5.45 -10.70 7.59
CA PHE A 142 -5.93 -9.42 7.08
C PHE A 142 -7.26 -9.59 6.34
N HIS A 143 -8.22 -8.73 6.64
CA HIS A 143 -9.53 -8.71 5.99
C HIS A 143 -9.72 -7.38 5.27
N THR A 144 -10.19 -7.44 4.05
CA THR A 144 -10.53 -6.25 3.26
C THR A 144 -11.71 -6.53 2.34
N SER A 145 -12.58 -5.55 2.17
CA SER A 145 -13.62 -5.51 1.14
C SER A 145 -13.23 -4.62 -0.04
N HIS A 146 -12.06 -3.97 0.01
CA HIS A 146 -11.63 -3.05 -1.05
C HIS A 146 -11.18 -3.84 -2.30
N PRO A 147 -11.83 -3.69 -3.47
CA PRO A 147 -11.56 -4.53 -4.64
C PRO A 147 -10.11 -4.47 -5.13
N GLY A 148 -9.53 -3.27 -5.19
CA GLY A 148 -8.15 -3.06 -5.63
C GLY A 148 -7.14 -3.70 -4.71
N LEU A 149 -7.35 -3.63 -3.39
CA LEU A 149 -6.47 -4.26 -2.40
C LEU A 149 -6.63 -5.78 -2.42
N THR A 150 -7.85 -6.29 -2.55
CA THR A 150 -8.12 -7.72 -2.73
C THR A 150 -7.38 -8.27 -3.95
N ALA A 151 -7.47 -7.59 -5.10
CA ALA A 151 -6.77 -7.98 -6.31
C ALA A 151 -5.24 -7.92 -6.16
N ALA A 152 -4.70 -6.98 -5.38
CA ALA A 152 -3.27 -6.89 -5.09
C ALA A 152 -2.80 -8.04 -4.19
N LEU A 153 -3.55 -8.35 -3.14
CA LEU A 153 -3.25 -9.48 -2.22
C LEU A 153 -3.28 -10.83 -2.93
N ILE A 154 -4.25 -11.06 -3.84
CA ILE A 154 -4.32 -12.31 -4.61
C ILE A 154 -3.09 -12.50 -5.51
N ARG A 155 -2.52 -11.43 -6.03
CA ARG A 155 -1.33 -11.46 -6.90
C ARG A 155 -0.01 -11.53 -6.16
N ASP A 156 0.00 -11.20 -4.88
CA ASP A 156 1.22 -11.20 -4.09
C ASP A 156 1.46 -12.60 -3.50
N PRO A 157 2.55 -13.30 -3.85
CA PRO A 157 2.82 -14.68 -3.40
C PRO A 157 3.04 -14.80 -1.89
N LYS A 158 3.19 -13.69 -1.17
CA LYS A 158 3.30 -13.68 0.29
C LYS A 158 1.96 -13.91 1.00
N TRP A 159 0.85 -13.84 0.26
CA TRP A 159 -0.49 -13.93 0.81
C TRP A 159 -1.23 -15.17 0.31
N VAL A 160 -1.91 -15.84 1.23
CA VAL A 160 -2.79 -16.98 0.94
C VAL A 160 -4.22 -16.60 1.33
N ARG A 161 -5.14 -16.79 0.40
CA ARG A 161 -6.55 -16.59 0.66
C ARG A 161 -7.10 -17.76 1.48
N VAL A 162 -7.53 -17.48 2.71
CA VAL A 162 -8.08 -18.49 3.63
C VAL A 162 -9.62 -18.56 3.63
N SER A 163 -10.28 -17.44 3.32
CA SER A 163 -11.75 -17.38 3.22
C SER A 163 -12.20 -16.24 2.31
N GLN A 164 -13.40 -16.38 1.76
CA GLN A 164 -14.07 -15.32 1.02
C GLN A 164 -15.56 -15.37 1.35
N GLN A 165 -16.10 -14.23 1.75
CA GLN A 165 -17.54 -14.02 1.93
C GLN A 165 -17.98 -12.89 1.01
N ILE A 166 -19.04 -13.08 0.24
CA ILE A 166 -19.65 -12.01 -0.53
C ILE A 166 -20.53 -11.22 0.45
N CYS A 167 -20.06 -10.01 0.81
CA CYS A 167 -20.86 -9.10 1.62
C CYS A 167 -22.00 -8.53 0.76
N GLY A 168 -23.24 -8.52 1.31
CA GLY A 168 -24.39 -7.89 0.65
C GLY A 168 -25.39 -8.82 -0.02
N VAL A 169 -25.17 -10.13 -0.01
CA VAL A 169 -26.20 -11.08 -0.37
C VAL A 169 -26.95 -11.49 0.90
N ASN A 170 -27.99 -10.77 1.22
CA ASN A 170 -28.97 -11.24 2.21
C ASN A 170 -29.64 -12.49 1.62
N LYS A 171 -29.50 -13.63 2.30
CA LYS A 171 -30.36 -14.78 2.10
C LYS A 171 -31.70 -14.54 2.76
#